data_002948c354e91eaab15f176ca6ea89d3
#
_entry.id   002948c354e91eaab15f176ca6ea89d3
#
_cell.length_a   1.000
_cell.length_b   1.000
_cell.length_c   1.000
_cell.angle_alpha   90.00
_cell.angle_beta   90.00
_cell.angle_gamma   90.00
#
_symmetry.space_group_name_H-M   'P 1'
#
loop_
_entity.id
_entity.type
_entity.pdbx_description
1 polymer ?
#
loop_
_entity_poly.entity_id
_entity_poly.type
_entity_poly.pdbx_seq_one_letter_code
_entity_poly.pdbx_strand_id
1 'polypeptide(L)'
;YRASKSARNFEYMGEDPFLTSELVVPFIKAVQEGGVIATVKHFAANDQEFDRYRVSTEVSERALREIYFPPFKAAVQAAGVKAVMTGYNPVNGIYCTENSFLIDVLKKEWGFQGMLMSDWDCTYSENAVVNGLDMEMGSYKWLIREKLIPMVREGRISEEVINEKVRRIYRSCMEMGFFDRPQK
;
A
#
# COMPACT_ATOMS: atom_id res chain seq x y z
N TYR A 1 -3.30 -14.22 5.54
CA TYR A 1 -2.06 -14.95 5.18
C TYR A 1 -2.40 -16.34 4.64
N ARG A 2 -1.47 -16.93 3.88
CA ARG A 2 -1.63 -18.30 3.37
C ARG A 2 -0.65 -19.30 4.01
N ALA A 3 0.55 -18.84 4.32
CA ALA A 3 1.59 -19.70 4.86
C ALA A 3 1.54 -19.72 6.39
N SER A 4 1.30 -20.88 6.99
CA SER A 4 1.28 -21.06 8.46
C SER A 4 2.64 -20.72 9.12
N LYS A 5 3.72 -20.73 8.33
CA LYS A 5 5.08 -20.41 8.78
C LYS A 5 5.56 -19.03 8.34
N SER A 6 4.66 -18.09 8.06
CA SER A 6 5.04 -16.75 7.61
C SER A 6 5.78 -15.92 8.66
N ALA A 7 5.80 -16.37 9.91
CA ALA A 7 6.41 -15.73 11.09
C ALA A 7 5.73 -14.42 11.55
N ARG A 8 4.82 -13.84 10.78
CA ARG A 8 4.07 -12.63 11.12
C ARG A 8 2.56 -12.87 11.24
N ASN A 9 2.13 -14.10 11.41
CA ASN A 9 0.72 -14.49 11.49
C ASN A 9 -0.03 -13.76 12.63
N PHE A 10 0.68 -13.39 13.71
CA PHE A 10 0.13 -12.69 14.87
C PHE A 10 -0.46 -11.30 14.53
N GLU A 11 -0.08 -10.70 13.42
CA GLU A 11 -0.58 -9.37 13.01
C GLU A 11 -1.61 -9.45 11.85
N TYR A 12 -2.00 -10.66 11.44
CA TYR A 12 -3.03 -10.89 10.43
C TYR A 12 -4.30 -11.46 11.04
N MET A 13 -5.44 -11.10 10.48
CA MET A 13 -6.76 -11.48 10.99
C MET A 13 -7.17 -12.93 10.67
N GLY A 14 -6.34 -13.67 9.93
CA GLY A 14 -6.58 -15.07 9.61
C GLY A 14 -6.15 -15.45 8.19
N GLU A 15 -6.41 -16.70 7.82
CA GLU A 15 -6.10 -17.26 6.50
C GLU A 15 -7.33 -17.34 5.59
N ASP A 16 -8.53 -17.31 6.15
CA ASP A 16 -9.78 -17.29 5.40
C ASP A 16 -10.03 -15.88 4.86
N PRO A 17 -10.10 -15.69 3.52
CA PRO A 17 -10.26 -14.37 2.92
C PRO A 17 -11.64 -13.75 3.21
N PHE A 18 -12.70 -14.56 3.34
CA PHE A 18 -14.03 -14.06 3.68
C PHE A 18 -14.08 -13.56 5.12
N LEU A 19 -13.68 -14.39 6.07
CA LEU A 19 -13.64 -14.00 7.49
C LEU A 19 -12.76 -12.76 7.71
N THR A 20 -11.58 -12.72 7.08
CA THR A 20 -10.69 -11.57 7.18
C THR A 20 -11.33 -10.31 6.61
N SER A 21 -12.09 -10.42 5.51
CA SER A 21 -12.82 -9.29 4.92
C SER A 21 -13.91 -8.77 5.85
N GLU A 22 -14.65 -9.66 6.51
CA GLU A 22 -15.69 -9.28 7.48
C GLU A 22 -15.12 -8.63 8.74
N LEU A 23 -13.94 -9.05 9.19
CA LEU A 23 -13.31 -8.52 10.40
C LEU A 23 -12.60 -7.19 10.15
N VAL A 24 -11.93 -7.02 9.01
CA VAL A 24 -11.14 -5.82 8.72
C VAL A 24 -11.99 -4.57 8.57
N VAL A 25 -13.20 -4.71 8.04
CA VAL A 25 -14.09 -3.56 7.79
C VAL A 25 -14.50 -2.83 9.07
N PRO A 26 -15.11 -3.48 10.07
CA PRO A 26 -15.47 -2.80 11.32
C PRO A 26 -14.23 -2.33 12.09
N PHE A 27 -13.12 -3.07 12.02
CA PHE A 27 -11.87 -2.67 12.66
C PHE A 27 -11.35 -1.34 12.11
N ILE A 28 -11.24 -1.20 10.77
CA ILE A 28 -10.80 0.04 10.13
C ILE A 28 -11.75 1.20 10.45
N LYS A 29 -13.07 0.97 10.35
CA LYS A 29 -14.07 2.00 10.67
C LYS A 29 -13.91 2.52 12.09
N ALA A 30 -13.83 1.64 13.07
CA ALA A 30 -13.67 2.03 14.47
C ALA A 30 -12.36 2.80 14.72
N VAL A 31 -11.24 2.40 14.12
CA VAL A 31 -9.96 3.13 14.22
C VAL A 31 -10.09 4.53 13.63
N GLN A 32 -10.71 4.65 12.45
CA GLN A 32 -10.86 5.94 11.77
C GLN A 32 -11.90 6.86 12.46
N GLU A 33 -12.98 6.32 13.00
CA GLU A 33 -13.93 7.04 13.87
C GLU A 33 -13.24 7.57 15.14
N GLY A 34 -12.26 6.84 15.66
CA GLY A 34 -11.38 7.30 16.74
C GLY A 34 -10.40 8.41 16.34
N GLY A 35 -10.42 8.83 15.07
CA GLY A 35 -9.60 9.94 14.56
C GLY A 35 -8.17 9.57 14.20
N VAL A 36 -7.89 8.30 13.93
CA VAL A 36 -6.56 7.79 13.53
C VAL A 36 -6.65 7.19 12.13
N ILE A 37 -5.69 7.49 11.26
CA ILE A 37 -5.60 6.86 9.94
C ILE A 37 -5.27 5.37 10.12
N ALA A 38 -6.18 4.49 9.71
CA ALA A 38 -5.89 3.07 9.61
C ALA A 38 -5.04 2.78 8.38
N THR A 39 -4.05 1.89 8.53
CA THR A 39 -3.20 1.41 7.43
C THR A 39 -3.34 -0.10 7.29
N VAL A 40 -3.91 -0.56 6.18
CA VAL A 40 -3.98 -2.00 5.89
C VAL A 40 -2.69 -2.47 5.20
N LYS A 41 -2.18 -3.64 5.61
CA LYS A 41 -0.87 -4.16 5.18
C LYS A 41 -0.81 -5.69 5.20
N HIS A 42 0.12 -6.29 4.51
CA HIS A 42 1.05 -5.74 3.51
C HIS A 42 0.53 -6.08 2.11
N PHE A 43 0.38 -5.12 1.25
CA PHE A 43 -0.18 -5.30 -0.09
C PHE A 43 0.97 -5.55 -1.09
N ALA A 44 1.20 -6.80 -1.57
CA ALA A 44 0.47 -8.00 -1.25
C ALA A 44 1.39 -9.22 -1.18
N ALA A 45 0.82 -10.32 -0.64
CA ALA A 45 1.44 -11.64 -0.71
C ALA A 45 2.84 -11.75 -0.06
N ASN A 46 3.05 -11.06 1.06
CA ASN A 46 4.25 -11.20 1.87
C ASN A 46 4.09 -12.42 2.80
N ASP A 47 4.37 -13.62 2.27
CA ASP A 47 4.08 -14.89 2.92
C ASP A 47 5.24 -15.48 3.72
N GLN A 48 6.39 -14.82 3.77
CA GLN A 48 7.54 -15.29 4.55
C GLN A 48 8.46 -14.15 4.96
N GLU A 49 9.12 -14.29 6.12
CA GLU A 49 10.11 -13.36 6.62
C GLU A 49 11.54 -13.70 6.18
N PHE A 50 11.84 -15.00 5.96
CA PHE A 50 13.15 -15.41 5.49
C PHE A 50 13.42 -14.81 4.10
N ASP A 51 14.48 -14.00 4.02
CA ASP A 51 14.93 -13.32 2.81
C ASP A 51 13.84 -12.49 2.08
N ARG A 52 12.91 -11.92 2.83
CA ARG A 52 11.71 -11.22 2.34
C ARG A 52 11.98 -10.07 1.36
N TYR A 53 13.20 -9.54 1.37
CA TYR A 53 13.63 -8.50 0.44
C TYR A 53 13.98 -9.01 -0.96
N ARG A 54 14.17 -10.32 -1.15
CA ARG A 54 14.63 -10.91 -2.41
C ARG A 54 13.80 -12.08 -2.92
N VAL A 55 13.13 -12.79 -2.02
CA VAL A 55 12.30 -13.93 -2.42
C VAL A 55 11.01 -13.45 -3.07
N SER A 56 10.86 -13.79 -4.35
CA SER A 56 9.64 -13.49 -5.11
C SER A 56 8.51 -14.44 -4.73
N THR A 57 7.33 -13.91 -4.47
CA THR A 57 6.11 -14.71 -4.35
C THR A 57 5.55 -14.97 -5.75
N GLU A 58 5.74 -16.19 -6.23
CA GLU A 58 5.19 -16.62 -7.52
C GLU A 58 3.73 -17.06 -7.34
N VAL A 59 2.81 -16.31 -7.91
CA VAL A 59 1.38 -16.48 -7.66
C VAL A 59 0.55 -16.13 -8.89
N SER A 60 -0.44 -16.96 -9.23
CA SER A 60 -1.35 -16.65 -10.34
C SER A 60 -2.27 -15.48 -10.00
N GLU A 61 -2.69 -14.72 -11.02
CA GLU A 61 -3.67 -13.65 -10.86
C GLU A 61 -4.97 -14.16 -10.21
N ARG A 62 -5.42 -15.37 -10.57
CA ARG A 62 -6.58 -16.00 -9.94
C ARG A 62 -6.40 -16.12 -8.42
N ALA A 63 -5.26 -16.63 -7.98
CA ALA A 63 -5.00 -16.79 -6.55
C ALA A 63 -4.88 -15.42 -5.84
N LEU A 64 -4.30 -14.41 -6.50
CA LEU A 64 -4.31 -13.05 -5.98
C LEU A 64 -5.74 -12.55 -5.77
N ARG A 65 -6.61 -12.69 -6.78
CA ARG A 65 -7.98 -12.17 -6.75
C ARG A 65 -8.91 -12.95 -5.82
N GLU A 66 -8.71 -14.26 -5.66
CA GLU A 66 -9.60 -15.09 -4.84
C GLU A 66 -9.15 -15.18 -3.37
N ILE A 67 -7.84 -15.06 -3.08
CA ILE A 67 -7.31 -15.32 -1.75
C ILE A 67 -6.68 -14.08 -1.11
N TYR A 68 -5.78 -13.37 -1.84
CA TYR A 68 -5.01 -12.28 -1.25
C TYR A 68 -5.74 -10.94 -1.25
N PHE A 69 -6.44 -10.65 -2.35
CA PHE A 69 -7.07 -9.35 -2.56
C PHE A 69 -8.37 -9.10 -1.81
N PRO A 70 -9.24 -10.09 -1.53
CA PRO A 70 -10.56 -9.81 -0.95
C PRO A 70 -10.52 -8.95 0.32
N PRO A 71 -9.65 -9.18 1.32
CA PRO A 71 -9.59 -8.32 2.51
C PRO A 71 -9.14 -6.88 2.20
N PHE A 72 -8.21 -6.70 1.28
CA PHE A 72 -7.76 -5.37 0.86
C PHE A 72 -8.86 -4.63 0.08
N LYS A 73 -9.56 -5.35 -0.80
CA LYS A 73 -10.71 -4.79 -1.53
C LYS A 73 -11.81 -4.36 -0.56
N ALA A 74 -12.13 -5.19 0.44
CA ALA A 74 -13.10 -4.84 1.47
C ALA A 74 -12.64 -3.63 2.30
N ALA A 75 -11.36 -3.57 2.67
CA ALA A 75 -10.78 -2.42 3.36
C ALA A 75 -10.94 -1.11 2.56
N VAL A 76 -10.72 -1.17 1.24
CA VAL A 76 -10.87 -0.01 0.35
C VAL A 76 -12.32 0.35 0.14
N GLN A 77 -13.14 -0.60 -0.34
CA GLN A 77 -14.48 -0.31 -0.85
C GLN A 77 -15.55 -0.26 0.23
N ALA A 78 -15.44 -1.08 1.27
CA ALA A 78 -16.45 -1.15 2.34
C ALA A 78 -16.05 -0.36 3.59
N ALA A 79 -14.75 -0.26 3.90
CA ALA A 79 -14.28 0.46 5.08
C ALA A 79 -13.78 1.87 4.76
N GLY A 80 -13.42 2.19 3.52
CA GLY A 80 -12.89 3.49 3.15
C GLY A 80 -11.53 3.79 3.80
N VAL A 81 -10.66 2.77 3.86
CA VAL A 81 -9.32 2.89 4.46
C VAL A 81 -8.53 4.04 3.84
N LYS A 82 -7.80 4.81 4.66
CA LYS A 82 -7.07 6.01 4.22
C LYS A 82 -5.62 5.75 3.84
N ALA A 83 -5.07 4.61 4.26
CA ALA A 83 -3.70 4.24 3.91
C ALA A 83 -3.57 2.74 3.61
N VAL A 84 -2.70 2.42 2.65
CA VAL A 84 -2.29 1.05 2.31
C VAL A 84 -0.76 0.99 2.32
N MET A 85 -0.19 -0.04 2.92
CA MET A 85 1.25 -0.27 2.92
C MET A 85 1.59 -1.47 2.04
N THR A 86 2.59 -1.33 1.17
CA THR A 86 3.07 -2.41 0.29
C THR A 86 3.84 -3.47 1.07
N GLY A 87 3.97 -4.67 0.48
CA GLY A 87 4.90 -5.69 0.99
C GLY A 87 6.35 -5.40 0.64
N TYR A 88 7.26 -6.05 1.35
CA TYR A 88 8.71 -6.03 1.08
C TYR A 88 9.09 -6.77 -0.19
N ASN A 89 8.34 -7.83 -0.48
CA ASN A 89 8.65 -8.86 -1.45
C ASN A 89 8.36 -8.43 -2.89
N PRO A 90 9.06 -9.02 -3.84
CA PRO A 90 8.55 -9.08 -5.21
C PRO A 90 7.32 -10.01 -5.30
N VAL A 91 6.41 -9.67 -6.19
CA VAL A 91 5.33 -10.54 -6.66
C VAL A 91 5.54 -10.77 -8.15
N ASN A 92 5.70 -12.05 -8.53
CA ASN A 92 6.02 -12.43 -9.91
C ASN A 92 7.22 -11.64 -10.47
N GLY A 93 8.28 -11.53 -9.66
CA GLY A 93 9.53 -10.88 -10.02
C GLY A 93 9.56 -9.35 -9.90
N ILE A 94 8.45 -8.68 -9.55
CA ILE A 94 8.38 -7.21 -9.46
C ILE A 94 8.04 -6.81 -8.02
N TYR A 95 8.86 -5.96 -7.42
CA TYR A 95 8.64 -5.46 -6.04
C TYR A 95 7.28 -4.80 -5.88
N CYS A 96 6.60 -5.04 -4.76
CA CYS A 96 5.25 -4.51 -4.51
C CYS A 96 5.17 -2.98 -4.65
N THR A 97 6.24 -2.26 -4.30
CA THR A 97 6.33 -0.79 -4.44
C THR A 97 6.37 -0.32 -5.89
N GLU A 98 6.72 -1.20 -6.83
CA GLU A 98 6.95 -0.90 -8.25
C GLU A 98 5.99 -1.66 -9.17
N ASN A 99 5.21 -2.60 -8.63
CA ASN A 99 4.36 -3.49 -9.39
C ASN A 99 3.12 -2.75 -9.90
N SER A 100 3.16 -2.34 -11.17
CA SER A 100 2.08 -1.60 -11.81
C SER A 100 0.74 -2.35 -11.79
N PHE A 101 0.75 -3.69 -11.93
CA PHE A 101 -0.46 -4.50 -11.84
C PHE A 101 -1.13 -4.36 -10.45
N LEU A 102 -0.37 -4.53 -9.36
CA LEU A 102 -0.91 -4.39 -8.01
C LEU A 102 -1.44 -2.98 -7.76
N ILE A 103 -0.67 -1.97 -8.17
CA ILE A 103 -1.02 -0.56 -7.98
C ILE A 103 -2.26 -0.18 -8.80
N ASP A 104 -2.37 -0.68 -10.03
CA ASP A 104 -3.53 -0.44 -10.89
C ASP A 104 -4.79 -1.12 -10.35
N VAL A 105 -4.70 -2.34 -9.86
CA VAL A 105 -5.81 -3.01 -9.17
C VAL A 105 -6.25 -2.17 -7.97
N LEU A 106 -5.32 -1.73 -7.13
CA LEU A 106 -5.64 -0.93 -5.95
C LEU A 106 -6.28 0.41 -6.32
N LYS A 107 -5.58 1.21 -7.17
CA LYS A 107 -5.95 2.60 -7.43
C LYS A 107 -7.03 2.76 -8.50
N LYS A 108 -6.98 1.95 -9.58
CA LYS A 108 -7.89 2.08 -10.72
C LYS A 108 -9.10 1.16 -10.60
N GLU A 109 -8.91 -0.16 -10.38
CA GLU A 109 -10.03 -1.09 -10.31
C GLU A 109 -10.86 -0.89 -9.03
N TRP A 110 -10.23 -0.74 -7.85
CA TRP A 110 -10.96 -0.58 -6.58
C TRP A 110 -11.25 0.87 -6.22
N GLY A 111 -10.66 1.83 -6.94
CA GLY A 111 -10.89 3.25 -6.75
C GLY A 111 -10.26 3.82 -5.48
N PHE A 112 -9.16 3.23 -4.98
CA PHE A 112 -8.49 3.72 -3.78
C PHE A 112 -8.01 5.17 -3.94
N GLN A 113 -8.47 6.06 -3.08
CA GLN A 113 -8.14 7.48 -3.10
C GLN A 113 -7.15 7.92 -2.02
N GLY A 114 -6.86 7.04 -1.07
CA GLY A 114 -5.91 7.31 0.01
C GLY A 114 -4.45 7.21 -0.41
N MET A 115 -3.53 7.27 0.55
CA MET A 115 -2.09 7.19 0.31
C MET A 115 -1.60 5.74 0.28
N LEU A 116 -0.82 5.41 -0.74
CA LEU A 116 -0.07 4.16 -0.83
C LEU A 116 1.36 4.42 -0.36
N MET A 117 1.77 3.75 0.71
CA MET A 117 3.13 3.88 1.25
C MET A 117 3.93 2.59 1.08
N SER A 118 5.26 2.71 1.04
CA SER A 118 6.14 1.56 1.17
C SER A 118 6.16 1.03 2.60
N ASP A 119 6.55 -0.22 2.79
CA ASP A 119 7.09 -0.65 4.08
C ASP A 119 8.49 -0.04 4.26
N TRP A 120 9.13 -0.25 5.43
CA TRP A 120 10.42 0.36 5.76
C TRP A 120 11.53 -0.09 4.81
N ASP A 121 12.21 0.88 4.19
CA ASP A 121 13.40 0.66 3.36
C ASP A 121 13.20 -0.23 2.10
N CYS A 122 11.96 -0.43 1.67
CA CYS A 122 11.64 -1.35 0.57
C CYS A 122 11.28 -0.67 -0.76
N THR A 123 11.79 0.52 -1.00
CA THR A 123 11.75 1.17 -2.31
C THR A 123 13.09 0.93 -3.03
N TYR A 124 13.04 0.36 -4.23
CA TYR A 124 14.22 -0.19 -4.88
C TYR A 124 14.66 0.57 -6.12
N SER A 125 13.75 1.26 -6.79
CA SER A 125 14.06 2.07 -7.98
C SER A 125 13.08 3.23 -8.17
N GLU A 126 13.39 4.07 -9.17
CA GLU A 126 12.51 5.17 -9.59
C GLU A 126 11.19 4.68 -10.20
N ASN A 127 11.07 3.39 -10.56
CA ASN A 127 9.80 2.81 -11.02
C ASN A 127 8.70 2.93 -9.95
N ALA A 128 9.05 2.93 -8.68
CA ALA A 128 8.08 3.18 -7.61
C ALA A 128 7.42 4.56 -7.75
N VAL A 129 8.20 5.58 -8.15
CA VAL A 129 7.67 6.93 -8.42
C VAL A 129 6.72 6.91 -9.60
N VAL A 130 7.17 6.31 -10.71
CA VAL A 130 6.44 6.26 -11.99
C VAL A 130 5.13 5.47 -11.84
N ASN A 131 5.20 4.30 -11.18
CA ASN A 131 4.08 3.37 -11.08
C ASN A 131 3.07 3.71 -9.99
N GLY A 132 3.35 4.71 -9.14
CA GLY A 132 2.30 5.28 -8.30
C GLY A 132 2.44 5.06 -6.80
N LEU A 133 3.61 4.70 -6.26
CA LEU A 133 3.87 4.81 -4.82
C LEU A 133 3.76 6.29 -4.39
N ASP A 134 3.01 6.57 -3.33
CA ASP A 134 2.77 7.96 -2.92
C ASP A 134 3.75 8.43 -1.83
N MET A 135 4.19 7.51 -0.96
CA MET A 135 5.10 7.81 0.15
C MET A 135 6.15 6.70 0.30
N GLU A 136 7.41 7.10 0.36
CA GLU A 136 8.53 6.23 0.71
C GLU A 136 8.79 6.32 2.22
N MET A 137 8.86 5.15 2.88
CA MET A 137 9.13 5.05 4.31
C MET A 137 10.56 4.57 4.57
N GLY A 138 11.24 5.21 5.53
CA GLY A 138 12.56 4.82 6.01
C GLY A 138 13.70 5.47 5.24
N SER A 139 14.21 4.85 4.20
CA SER A 139 15.51 5.17 3.59
C SER A 139 15.62 6.48 2.82
N TYR A 140 14.50 7.09 2.40
CA TYR A 140 14.49 8.35 1.62
C TYR A 140 15.45 8.33 0.43
N LYS A 141 15.29 7.34 -0.46
CA LYS A 141 16.22 7.13 -1.60
C LYS A 141 15.65 7.61 -2.93
N TRP A 142 14.33 7.49 -3.12
CA TRP A 142 13.72 7.64 -4.44
C TRP A 142 12.68 8.76 -4.50
N LEU A 143 11.82 8.90 -3.48
CA LEU A 143 10.84 9.99 -3.41
C LEU A 143 11.43 11.22 -2.70
N ILE A 144 12.61 11.62 -3.11
CA ILE A 144 13.33 12.76 -2.58
C ILE A 144 13.54 13.83 -3.66
N ARG A 145 13.71 15.07 -3.21
CA ARG A 145 13.87 16.24 -4.06
C ARG A 145 14.95 16.06 -5.12
N GLU A 146 16.10 15.51 -4.72
CA GLU A 146 17.30 15.32 -5.55
C GLU A 146 17.06 14.35 -6.71
N LYS A 147 16.09 13.45 -6.59
CA LYS A 147 15.66 12.51 -7.63
C LYS A 147 14.47 13.06 -8.42
N LEU A 148 13.47 13.57 -7.74
CA LEU A 148 12.21 13.98 -8.38
C LEU A 148 12.37 15.20 -9.30
N ILE A 149 13.17 16.21 -8.90
CA ILE A 149 13.37 17.41 -9.72
C ILE A 149 14.02 17.07 -11.08
N PRO A 150 15.13 16.29 -11.15
CA PRO A 150 15.65 15.83 -12.43
C PRO A 150 14.64 15.06 -13.26
N MET A 151 13.88 14.14 -12.67
CA MET A 151 12.88 13.36 -13.40
C MET A 151 11.82 14.24 -14.10
N VAL A 152 11.37 15.30 -13.41
CA VAL A 152 10.43 16.27 -13.99
C VAL A 152 11.10 17.10 -15.07
N ARG A 153 12.30 17.66 -14.81
CA ARG A 153 13.04 18.51 -15.78
C ARG A 153 13.41 17.78 -17.06
N GLU A 154 13.73 16.51 -16.95
CA GLU A 154 14.08 15.63 -18.10
C GLU A 154 12.84 15.06 -18.79
N GLY A 155 11.65 15.36 -18.33
CA GLY A 155 10.39 14.87 -18.90
C GLY A 155 10.12 13.36 -18.67
N ARG A 156 10.84 12.72 -17.75
CA ARG A 156 10.61 11.30 -17.38
C ARG A 156 9.31 11.10 -16.64
N ILE A 157 8.87 12.08 -15.88
CA ILE A 157 7.55 12.18 -15.26
C ILE A 157 7.01 13.60 -15.43
N SER A 158 5.69 13.74 -15.45
CA SER A 158 5.06 15.06 -15.38
C SER A 158 5.00 15.55 -13.94
N GLU A 159 4.94 16.87 -13.74
CA GLU A 159 4.69 17.47 -12.41
C GLU A 159 3.39 16.94 -11.79
N GLU A 160 2.40 16.60 -12.62
CA GLU A 160 1.12 16.06 -12.16
C GLU A 160 1.27 14.72 -11.42
N VAL A 161 2.29 13.91 -11.76
CA VAL A 161 2.61 12.69 -10.99
C VAL A 161 2.95 13.02 -9.53
N ILE A 162 3.71 14.09 -9.32
CA ILE A 162 4.06 14.54 -7.96
C ILE A 162 2.84 15.13 -7.27
N ASN A 163 2.09 15.99 -7.96
CA ASN A 163 0.90 16.63 -7.44
C ASN A 163 -0.14 15.59 -6.98
N GLU A 164 -0.34 14.52 -7.74
CA GLU A 164 -1.28 13.46 -7.35
C GLU A 164 -0.84 12.72 -6.07
N LYS A 165 0.45 12.46 -5.89
CA LYS A 165 0.96 11.86 -4.64
C LYS A 165 0.68 12.77 -3.44
N VAL A 166 0.98 14.04 -3.58
CA VAL A 166 0.72 15.07 -2.56
C VAL A 166 -0.78 15.15 -2.26
N ARG A 167 -1.64 15.19 -3.29
CA ARG A 167 -3.10 15.21 -3.11
C ARG A 167 -3.61 14.01 -2.32
N ARG A 168 -3.10 12.81 -2.58
CA ARG A 168 -3.51 11.59 -1.86
C ARG A 168 -3.15 11.64 -0.39
N ILE A 169 -1.95 12.11 -0.07
CA ILE A 169 -1.50 12.28 1.32
C ILE A 169 -2.38 13.32 2.02
N TYR A 170 -2.51 14.51 1.43
CA TYR A 170 -3.33 15.58 2.02
C TYR A 170 -4.80 15.22 2.12
N ARG A 171 -5.38 14.56 1.09
CA ARG A 171 -6.77 14.09 1.13
C ARG A 171 -7.00 13.17 2.33
N SER A 172 -6.13 12.19 2.56
CA SER A 172 -6.23 11.30 3.72
C SER A 172 -6.21 12.09 5.03
N CYS A 173 -5.34 13.08 5.16
CA CYS A 173 -5.25 13.93 6.35
C CYS A 173 -6.49 14.84 6.51
N MET A 174 -6.97 15.45 5.41
CA MET A 174 -8.13 16.34 5.42
C MET A 174 -9.42 15.57 5.76
N GLU A 175 -9.65 14.43 5.13
CA GLU A 175 -10.83 13.60 5.41
C GLU A 175 -10.86 13.06 6.85
N MET A 176 -9.71 12.99 7.51
CA MET A 176 -9.58 12.64 8.93
C MET A 176 -9.64 13.87 9.86
N GLY A 177 -9.86 15.07 9.33
CA GLY A 177 -9.97 16.32 10.11
C GLY A 177 -8.67 16.74 10.79
N PHE A 178 -7.50 16.34 10.28
CA PHE A 178 -6.22 16.66 10.92
C PHE A 178 -5.89 18.16 10.90
N PHE A 179 -6.45 18.89 9.95
CA PHE A 179 -6.28 20.34 9.85
C PHE A 179 -7.32 21.13 10.66
N ASP A 180 -8.44 20.50 11.06
CA ASP A 180 -9.57 21.14 11.71
C ASP A 180 -9.55 21.01 13.23
N ARG A 181 -8.62 20.22 13.76
CA ARG A 181 -8.49 19.95 15.19
C ARG A 181 -7.05 20.15 15.69
N PRO A 182 -6.86 20.61 16.94
CA PRO A 182 -5.52 20.67 17.53
C PRO A 182 -4.85 19.30 17.52
N GLN A 183 -3.62 19.24 17.06
CA GLN A 183 -2.79 18.06 17.20
C GLN A 183 -2.29 17.95 18.65
N LYS A 184 -2.47 16.81 19.26
CA LYS A 184 -2.01 16.54 20.65
C LYS A 184 -0.56 16.08 20.66
#